data_d799e395ec4941032d3267ab1b6b14e2
#
_entry.id   d799e395ec4941032d3267ab1b6b14e2
#
_cell.length_a   1.000
_cell.length_b   1.000
_cell.length_c   1.000
_cell.angle_alpha   90.00
_cell.angle_beta   90.00
_cell.angle_gamma   90.00
#
_symmetry.space_group_name_H-M   'P 1'
#
loop_
_entity.id
_entity.type
_entity.pdbx_description
1 polymer ?
#
loop_
_entity_poly.entity_id
_entity_poly.type
_entity_poly.pdbx_seq_one_letter_code
_entity_poly.pdbx_strand_id
1 'polypeptide(L)'
;MSLFPHVRFLLSVADVIQFPPVEGREVAFAGRSNSGKSSAINAITARNALARVSRTPGRTKLLNFFELAPGQRLIDLPGYGYAEAHAEERRQWTQLIEALPERESLTGLFLIVDIRRGIGEQDVQLMEWAAAAGWQVHVLLAKSDKLNQRDRATAFRIAQEQCGEGVTVQVFSAHDRTGVQAAQKRLIQMLASSSSSS
;
A
#
# COMPACT_ATOMS: atom_id res chain seq x y z
N MET A 1 -13.48 -8.56 -17.26
CA MET A 1 -13.40 -7.08 -17.36
C MET A 1 -12.55 -6.54 -16.20
N SER A 2 -11.70 -5.53 -16.45
CA SER A 2 -10.96 -4.86 -15.36
C SER A 2 -11.93 -4.05 -14.52
N LEU A 3 -11.80 -4.13 -13.17
CA LEU A 3 -12.57 -3.29 -12.24
C LEU A 3 -12.15 -1.81 -12.29
N PHE A 4 -10.95 -1.54 -12.81
CA PHE A 4 -10.39 -0.19 -12.95
C PHE A 4 -10.01 0.09 -14.42
N PRO A 5 -10.98 0.20 -15.35
CA PRO A 5 -10.69 0.32 -16.78
C PRO A 5 -10.00 1.64 -17.16
N HIS A 6 -10.17 2.68 -16.36
CA HIS A 6 -9.66 4.03 -16.62
C HIS A 6 -8.44 4.41 -15.77
N VAL A 7 -7.85 3.44 -15.04
CA VAL A 7 -6.71 3.75 -14.19
C VAL A 7 -5.56 4.39 -14.98
N ARG A 8 -5.07 5.52 -14.46
CA ARG A 8 -3.97 6.28 -15.07
C ARG A 8 -3.08 6.91 -14.01
N PHE A 9 -1.82 7.11 -14.37
CA PHE A 9 -0.91 7.93 -13.57
C PHE A 9 -1.34 9.40 -13.61
N LEU A 10 -1.35 10.06 -12.45
CA LEU A 10 -1.62 11.51 -12.35
C LEU A 10 -0.32 12.30 -12.24
N LEU A 11 0.42 12.13 -11.13
CA LEU A 11 1.64 12.87 -10.86
C LEU A 11 2.53 12.13 -9.86
N SER A 12 3.80 12.52 -9.83
CA SER A 12 4.75 12.19 -8.77
C SER A 12 5.02 13.41 -7.92
N VAL A 13 5.12 13.22 -6.61
CA VAL A 13 5.26 14.28 -5.61
C VAL A 13 6.55 14.08 -4.82
N ALA A 14 7.36 15.12 -4.76
CA ALA A 14 8.59 15.19 -3.95
C ALA A 14 8.44 16.09 -2.71
N ASP A 15 7.42 16.95 -2.71
CA ASP A 15 7.15 17.94 -1.67
C ASP A 15 5.64 18.03 -1.39
N VAL A 16 5.27 18.32 -0.15
CA VAL A 16 3.88 18.44 0.31
C VAL A 16 3.09 19.48 -0.49
N ILE A 17 3.74 20.58 -0.91
CA ILE A 17 3.12 21.64 -1.72
C ILE A 17 2.64 21.15 -3.10
N GLN A 18 3.16 20.01 -3.57
CA GLN A 18 2.79 19.40 -4.85
C GLN A 18 1.61 18.45 -4.73
N PHE A 19 1.09 18.24 -3.53
CA PHE A 19 -0.05 17.34 -3.34
C PHE A 19 -1.25 17.80 -4.19
N PRO A 20 -1.92 16.88 -4.86
CA PRO A 20 -3.14 17.23 -5.58
C PRO A 20 -4.24 17.65 -4.59
N PRO A 21 -5.24 18.40 -5.02
CA PRO A 21 -6.38 18.80 -4.17
C PRO A 21 -6.97 17.59 -3.42
N VAL A 22 -7.40 17.84 -2.18
CA VAL A 22 -8.11 16.86 -1.36
C VAL A 22 -9.52 16.71 -1.92
N GLU A 23 -9.75 15.65 -2.69
CA GLU A 23 -11.01 15.38 -3.35
C GLU A 23 -11.29 13.88 -3.38
N GLY A 24 -12.56 13.51 -3.19
CA GLY A 24 -12.99 12.12 -3.29
C GLY A 24 -12.40 11.21 -2.20
N ARG A 25 -11.91 10.04 -2.60
CA ARG A 25 -11.37 9.02 -1.70
C ARG A 25 -10.01 8.51 -2.18
N GLU A 26 -9.12 8.30 -1.24
CA GLU A 26 -7.76 7.86 -1.50
C GLU A 26 -7.40 6.65 -0.63
N VAL A 27 -6.60 5.73 -1.18
CA VAL A 27 -6.02 4.60 -0.45
C VAL A 27 -4.52 4.57 -0.72
N ALA A 28 -3.72 4.53 0.34
CA ALA A 28 -2.28 4.45 0.25
C ALA A 28 -1.80 2.99 0.14
N PHE A 29 -0.72 2.78 -0.60
CA PHE A 29 0.00 1.53 -0.70
C PHE A 29 1.42 1.70 -0.18
N ALA A 30 1.76 0.97 0.86
CA ALA A 30 3.06 1.00 1.50
C ALA A 30 3.69 -0.39 1.56
N GLY A 31 4.97 -0.44 1.82
CA GLY A 31 5.70 -1.69 2.04
C GLY A 31 7.20 -1.47 1.98
N ARG A 32 7.94 -2.38 2.59
CA ARG A 32 9.40 -2.36 2.52
C ARG A 32 9.86 -2.49 1.07
N SER A 33 11.03 -1.97 0.81
CA SER A 33 11.64 -2.15 -0.50
C SER A 33 11.69 -3.63 -0.88
N ASN A 34 11.36 -3.92 -2.14
CA ASN A 34 11.26 -5.27 -2.68
C ASN A 34 10.20 -6.18 -2.00
N SER A 35 9.24 -5.64 -1.27
CA SER A 35 8.11 -6.43 -0.72
C SER A 35 7.18 -6.98 -1.80
N GLY A 36 7.16 -6.37 -2.97
CA GLY A 36 6.24 -6.69 -4.07
C GLY A 36 5.14 -5.65 -4.29
N LYS A 37 5.27 -4.45 -3.70
CA LYS A 37 4.27 -3.36 -3.76
C LYS A 37 3.87 -3.00 -5.19
N SER A 38 4.81 -2.69 -6.07
CA SER A 38 4.50 -2.33 -7.47
C SER A 38 3.84 -3.49 -8.23
N SER A 39 4.24 -4.73 -7.95
CA SER A 39 3.60 -5.92 -8.52
C SER A 39 2.17 -6.09 -8.02
N ALA A 40 1.91 -5.79 -6.73
CA ALA A 40 0.58 -5.83 -6.16
C ALA A 40 -0.32 -4.76 -6.78
N ILE A 41 0.14 -3.51 -6.88
CA ILE A 41 -0.58 -2.42 -7.54
C ILE A 41 -0.96 -2.81 -8.98
N ASN A 42 0.00 -3.29 -9.76
CA ASN A 42 -0.23 -3.70 -11.15
C ASN A 42 -1.24 -4.85 -11.24
N ALA A 43 -1.14 -5.85 -10.35
CA ALA A 43 -2.07 -6.99 -10.34
C ALA A 43 -3.50 -6.60 -9.94
N ILE A 44 -3.65 -5.75 -8.92
CA ILE A 44 -4.93 -5.26 -8.42
C ILE A 44 -5.62 -4.38 -9.48
N THR A 45 -4.87 -3.47 -10.12
CA THR A 45 -5.41 -2.59 -11.14
C THR A 45 -5.58 -3.25 -12.52
N ALA A 46 -5.09 -4.49 -12.66
CA ALA A 46 -5.05 -5.22 -13.94
C ALA A 46 -4.34 -4.41 -15.05
N ARG A 47 -3.29 -3.67 -14.70
CA ARG A 47 -2.47 -2.87 -15.62
C ARG A 47 -1.02 -3.31 -15.55
N ASN A 48 -0.43 -3.58 -16.71
CA ASN A 48 1.00 -3.84 -16.81
C ASN A 48 1.76 -2.52 -16.72
N ALA A 49 2.76 -2.47 -15.81
CA ALA A 49 3.66 -1.33 -15.65
C ALA A 49 3.01 0.01 -15.26
N LEU A 50 1.83 0.02 -14.62
CA LEU A 50 1.26 1.23 -14.02
C LEU A 50 2.21 1.77 -12.94
N ALA A 51 2.49 0.95 -11.92
CA ALA A 51 3.57 1.19 -10.98
C ALA A 51 4.86 0.55 -11.50
N ARG A 52 5.93 1.34 -11.58
CA ARG A 52 7.22 0.84 -12.08
C ARG A 52 7.85 -0.10 -11.08
N VAL A 53 8.15 -1.32 -11.51
CA VAL A 53 8.94 -2.26 -10.73
C VAL A 53 10.41 -1.84 -10.87
N SER A 54 10.92 -1.08 -9.91
CA SER A 54 12.35 -0.73 -9.88
C SER A 54 13.17 -1.94 -9.40
N ARG A 55 14.15 -2.36 -10.20
CA ARG A 55 15.16 -3.34 -9.78
C ARG A 55 16.36 -2.68 -9.09
N THR A 56 16.49 -1.36 -9.22
CA THR A 56 17.60 -0.60 -8.65
C THR A 56 17.13 0.03 -7.33
N PRO A 57 17.76 -0.30 -6.21
CA PRO A 57 17.51 0.33 -4.92
C PRO A 57 17.73 1.85 -4.98
N GLY A 58 16.89 2.62 -4.31
CA GLY A 58 17.10 4.06 -4.08
C GLY A 58 16.61 5.02 -5.17
N ARG A 59 15.95 4.55 -6.23
CA ARG A 59 15.62 5.41 -7.39
C ARG A 59 14.28 6.15 -7.34
N THR A 60 13.38 5.83 -6.42
CA THR A 60 12.05 6.48 -6.39
C THR A 60 11.65 6.81 -4.97
N LYS A 61 11.86 8.06 -4.59
CA LYS A 61 11.51 8.63 -3.28
C LYS A 61 10.25 9.51 -3.38
N LEU A 62 9.53 9.38 -4.49
CA LEU A 62 8.35 10.16 -4.78
C LEU A 62 7.09 9.39 -4.37
N LEU A 63 6.11 10.09 -3.85
CA LEU A 63 4.75 9.60 -3.82
C LEU A 63 4.18 9.64 -5.24
N ASN A 64 3.56 8.56 -5.68
CA ASN A 64 2.91 8.53 -6.98
C ASN A 64 1.39 8.45 -6.79
N PHE A 65 0.68 9.37 -7.40
CA PHE A 65 -0.77 9.38 -7.42
C PHE A 65 -1.29 8.77 -8.71
N PHE A 66 -2.25 7.88 -8.58
CA PHE A 66 -2.96 7.25 -9.70
C PHE A 66 -4.46 7.48 -9.53
N GLU A 67 -5.15 7.88 -10.57
CA GLU A 67 -6.60 7.92 -10.61
C GLU A 67 -7.12 6.55 -11.02
N LEU A 68 -8.00 5.97 -10.20
CA LEU A 68 -8.66 4.69 -10.46
C LEU A 68 -9.99 4.89 -11.19
N ALA A 69 -10.73 5.90 -10.76
CA ALA A 69 -11.98 6.40 -11.32
C ALA A 69 -12.16 7.86 -10.88
N PRO A 70 -13.12 8.63 -11.44
CA PRO A 70 -13.39 9.99 -10.95
C PRO A 70 -13.60 10.03 -9.43
N GLY A 71 -12.81 10.84 -8.74
CA GLY A 71 -12.83 10.95 -7.28
C GLY A 71 -12.27 9.76 -6.50
N GLN A 72 -11.60 8.81 -7.15
CA GLN A 72 -10.97 7.67 -6.50
C GLN A 72 -9.49 7.58 -6.88
N ARG A 73 -8.60 7.65 -5.89
CA ARG A 73 -7.16 7.65 -6.11
C ARG A 73 -6.45 6.57 -5.31
N LEU A 74 -5.33 6.12 -5.86
CA LEU A 74 -4.35 5.29 -5.18
C LEU A 74 -3.08 6.12 -5.01
N ILE A 75 -2.46 6.04 -3.83
CA ILE A 75 -1.18 6.68 -3.52
C ILE A 75 -0.13 5.58 -3.32
N ASP A 76 0.86 5.53 -4.20
CA ASP A 76 2.01 4.61 -4.07
C ASP A 76 3.11 5.31 -3.27
N LEU A 77 3.29 4.88 -2.02
CA LEU A 77 4.32 5.42 -1.13
C LEU A 77 5.70 4.87 -1.49
N PRO A 78 6.77 5.66 -1.29
CA PRO A 78 8.13 5.14 -1.43
C PRO A 78 8.37 3.95 -0.51
N GLY A 79 9.08 2.94 -1.00
CA GLY A 79 9.45 1.79 -0.16
C GLY A 79 10.37 2.21 0.99
N TYR A 80 10.11 1.72 2.20
CA TYR A 80 10.96 1.95 3.38
C TYR A 80 11.95 0.81 3.63
N GLY A 81 12.81 0.98 4.65
CA GLY A 81 13.75 -0.05 5.09
C GLY A 81 15.06 -0.11 4.32
N TYR A 82 15.44 0.98 3.62
CA TYR A 82 16.80 1.13 3.10
C TYR A 82 17.75 1.62 4.17
N ALA A 83 18.74 0.80 4.51
CA ALA A 83 19.81 1.17 5.44
C ALA A 83 20.73 2.29 4.90
N GLU A 84 20.82 2.43 3.57
CA GLU A 84 21.74 3.34 2.87
C GLU A 84 21.10 4.67 2.45
N ALA A 85 19.87 4.98 2.86
CA ALA A 85 19.26 6.25 2.53
C ALA A 85 20.00 7.40 3.24
N HIS A 86 20.41 8.44 2.47
CA HIS A 86 20.99 9.65 3.04
C HIS A 86 20.04 10.34 4.03
N ALA A 87 20.59 11.04 5.02
CA ALA A 87 19.77 11.69 6.07
C ALA A 87 18.72 12.65 5.49
N GLU A 88 19.07 13.40 4.44
CA GLU A 88 18.16 14.32 3.75
C GLU A 88 16.98 13.58 3.11
N GLU A 89 17.24 12.45 2.52
CA GLU A 89 16.21 11.61 1.87
C GLU A 89 15.24 10.99 2.86
N ARG A 90 15.73 10.58 4.03
CA ARG A 90 14.88 10.11 5.14
C ARG A 90 14.00 11.24 5.64
N ARG A 91 14.56 12.45 5.79
CA ARG A 91 13.82 13.64 6.23
C ARG A 91 12.69 14.01 5.27
N GLN A 92 12.96 14.06 3.95
CA GLN A 92 11.93 14.32 2.93
C GLN A 92 10.83 13.26 2.95
N TRP A 93 11.21 11.98 3.05
CA TRP A 93 10.26 10.89 3.17
C TRP A 93 9.37 11.06 4.41
N THR A 94 9.96 11.36 5.55
CA THR A 94 9.24 11.58 6.81
C THR A 94 8.24 12.72 6.66
N GLN A 95 8.65 13.87 6.12
CA GLN A 95 7.77 15.02 5.90
C GLN A 95 6.56 14.67 5.02
N LEU A 96 6.77 13.94 3.92
CA LEU A 96 5.69 13.52 3.04
C LEU A 96 4.70 12.57 3.73
N ILE A 97 5.20 11.63 4.53
CA ILE A 97 4.35 10.69 5.26
C ILE A 97 3.59 11.40 6.38
N GLU A 98 4.25 12.26 7.15
CA GLU A 98 3.63 13.02 8.26
C GLU A 98 2.52 13.97 7.80
N ALA A 99 2.54 14.40 6.55
CA ALA A 99 1.49 15.24 5.97
C ALA A 99 0.26 14.45 5.49
N LEU A 100 0.35 13.12 5.34
CA LEU A 100 -0.76 12.31 4.84
C LEU A 100 -1.99 12.26 5.76
N PRO A 101 -1.88 12.25 7.12
CA PRO A 101 -3.05 12.25 7.99
C PRO A 101 -3.95 13.50 7.85
N GLU A 102 -3.39 14.61 7.40
CA GLU A 102 -4.15 15.84 7.15
C GLU A 102 -5.05 15.74 5.90
N ARG A 103 -4.88 14.68 5.10
CA ARG A 103 -5.69 14.45 3.89
C ARG A 103 -6.96 13.70 4.26
N GLU A 104 -8.06 14.42 4.45
CA GLU A 104 -9.39 13.85 4.77
C GLU A 104 -9.89 12.84 3.72
N SER A 105 -9.39 12.92 2.48
CA SER A 105 -9.68 11.96 1.42
C SER A 105 -9.02 10.59 1.62
N LEU A 106 -7.95 10.50 2.42
CA LEU A 106 -7.20 9.25 2.63
C LEU A 106 -7.91 8.38 3.69
N THR A 107 -8.49 7.28 3.23
CA THR A 107 -9.39 6.43 4.02
C THR A 107 -8.79 5.08 4.39
N GLY A 108 -7.67 4.70 3.78
CA GLY A 108 -7.10 3.38 4.03
C GLY A 108 -5.67 3.19 3.59
N LEU A 109 -5.06 2.16 4.14
CA LEU A 109 -3.69 1.73 3.87
C LEU A 109 -3.67 0.25 3.47
N PHE A 110 -3.11 -0.05 2.32
CA PHE A 110 -2.64 -1.38 1.94
C PHE A 110 -1.17 -1.52 2.31
N LEU A 111 -0.85 -2.41 3.24
CA LEU A 111 0.51 -2.71 3.65
C LEU A 111 0.98 -4.00 2.98
N ILE A 112 1.99 -3.91 2.13
CA ILE A 112 2.51 -5.04 1.36
C ILE A 112 3.76 -5.61 2.03
N VAL A 113 3.63 -6.83 2.54
CA VAL A 113 4.67 -7.56 3.27
C VAL A 113 5.09 -8.79 2.47
N ASP A 114 6.38 -9.00 2.26
CA ASP A 114 6.89 -10.27 1.71
C ASP A 114 6.63 -11.39 2.73
N ILE A 115 5.76 -12.35 2.39
CA ILE A 115 5.30 -13.42 3.29
C ILE A 115 6.45 -14.23 3.90
N ARG A 116 7.60 -14.31 3.23
CA ARG A 116 8.78 -15.04 3.71
C ARG A 116 9.51 -14.32 4.83
N ARG A 117 9.35 -12.99 4.93
CA ARG A 117 9.97 -12.15 5.95
C ARG A 117 9.05 -11.89 7.13
N GLY A 118 7.73 -11.96 6.91
CA GLY A 118 6.72 -11.61 7.90
C GLY A 118 6.66 -10.11 8.19
N ILE A 119 5.79 -9.75 9.12
CA ILE A 119 5.60 -8.39 9.61
C ILE A 119 6.77 -8.03 10.52
N GLY A 120 7.47 -6.94 10.20
CA GLY A 120 8.58 -6.41 11.00
C GLY A 120 8.16 -5.19 11.82
N GLU A 121 9.06 -4.70 12.67
CA GLU A 121 8.82 -3.56 13.56
C GLU A 121 8.35 -2.31 12.82
N GLN A 122 8.98 -1.96 11.70
CA GLN A 122 8.56 -0.81 10.89
C GLN A 122 7.16 -0.98 10.27
N ASP A 123 6.78 -2.22 9.96
CA ASP A 123 5.43 -2.52 9.47
C ASP A 123 4.40 -2.30 10.58
N VAL A 124 4.70 -2.71 11.82
CA VAL A 124 3.86 -2.50 13.00
C VAL A 124 3.69 -1.01 13.28
N GLN A 125 4.79 -0.25 13.32
CA GLN A 125 4.75 1.21 13.52
C GLN A 125 3.87 1.92 12.49
N LEU A 126 3.96 1.49 11.22
CA LEU A 126 3.14 2.06 10.15
C LEU A 126 1.65 1.70 10.30
N MET A 127 1.33 0.48 10.75
CA MET A 127 -0.06 0.07 11.04
C MET A 127 -0.65 0.88 12.20
N GLU A 128 0.09 1.06 13.28
CA GLU A 128 -0.31 1.85 14.45
C GLU A 128 -0.55 3.32 14.07
N TRP A 129 0.36 3.88 13.29
CA TRP A 129 0.23 5.25 12.78
C TRP A 129 -1.00 5.42 11.88
N ALA A 130 -1.25 4.49 10.96
CA ALA A 130 -2.42 4.51 10.11
C ALA A 130 -3.74 4.35 10.91
N ALA A 131 -3.73 3.48 11.92
CA ALA A 131 -4.87 3.32 12.82
C ALA A 131 -5.15 4.59 13.63
N ALA A 132 -4.11 5.25 14.15
CA ALA A 132 -4.23 6.54 14.84
C ALA A 132 -4.78 7.66 13.95
N ALA A 133 -4.51 7.61 12.64
CA ALA A 133 -5.09 8.50 11.64
C ALA A 133 -6.55 8.13 11.24
N GLY A 134 -7.11 7.08 11.83
CA GLY A 134 -8.47 6.60 11.52
C GLY A 134 -8.59 5.84 10.19
N TRP A 135 -7.48 5.41 9.59
CA TRP A 135 -7.51 4.68 8.33
C TRP A 135 -7.78 3.20 8.52
N GLN A 136 -8.52 2.63 7.58
CA GLN A 136 -8.66 1.17 7.52
C GLN A 136 -7.34 0.56 7.05
N VAL A 137 -6.83 -0.45 7.75
CA VAL A 137 -5.57 -1.11 7.39
C VAL A 137 -5.84 -2.51 6.83
N HIS A 138 -5.19 -2.82 5.71
CA HIS A 138 -5.25 -4.13 5.08
C HIS A 138 -3.84 -4.62 4.70
N VAL A 139 -3.43 -5.75 5.27
CA VAL A 139 -2.12 -6.35 5.03
C VAL A 139 -2.21 -7.40 3.92
N LEU A 140 -1.39 -7.23 2.88
CA LEU A 140 -1.18 -8.24 1.84
C LEU A 140 0.13 -8.99 2.10
N LEU A 141 0.05 -10.27 2.46
CA LEU A 141 1.19 -11.17 2.53
C LEU A 141 1.57 -11.59 1.11
N ALA A 142 2.39 -10.77 0.46
CA ALA A 142 2.78 -10.89 -0.93
C ALA A 142 3.78 -12.02 -1.18
N LYS A 143 3.90 -12.44 -2.44
CA LYS A 143 4.80 -13.52 -2.90
C LYS A 143 4.48 -14.88 -2.27
N SER A 144 3.21 -15.15 -2.03
CA SER A 144 2.76 -16.42 -1.44
C SER A 144 3.06 -17.63 -2.31
N ASP A 145 3.26 -17.43 -3.62
CA ASP A 145 3.75 -18.46 -4.56
C ASP A 145 5.15 -19.00 -4.22
N LYS A 146 5.89 -18.33 -3.37
CA LYS A 146 7.23 -18.74 -2.91
C LYS A 146 7.22 -19.71 -1.71
N LEU A 147 6.05 -19.95 -1.13
CA LEU A 147 5.88 -20.87 0.00
C LEU A 147 4.94 -22.03 -0.37
N ASN A 148 5.19 -23.20 0.21
CA ASN A 148 4.25 -24.31 0.16
C ASN A 148 2.99 -24.01 1.01
N GLN A 149 1.97 -24.84 0.90
CA GLN A 149 0.69 -24.62 1.57
C GLN A 149 0.80 -24.55 3.10
N ARG A 150 1.61 -25.42 3.72
CA ARG A 150 1.80 -25.46 5.17
C ARG A 150 2.47 -24.19 5.68
N ASP A 151 3.58 -23.78 5.06
CA ASP A 151 4.34 -22.60 5.46
C ASP A 151 3.53 -21.32 5.25
N ARG A 152 2.74 -21.27 4.17
CA ARG A 152 1.79 -20.18 3.88
C ARG A 152 0.73 -20.05 4.97
N ALA A 153 0.12 -21.15 5.41
CA ALA A 153 -0.86 -21.16 6.48
C ALA A 153 -0.26 -20.72 7.82
N THR A 154 0.96 -21.17 8.11
CA THR A 154 1.69 -20.76 9.32
C THR A 154 2.01 -19.27 9.31
N ALA A 155 2.56 -18.74 8.19
CA ALA A 155 2.87 -17.33 8.06
C ALA A 155 1.62 -16.43 8.15
N PHE A 156 0.51 -16.89 7.58
CA PHE A 156 -0.77 -16.17 7.69
C PHE A 156 -1.27 -16.09 9.14
N ARG A 157 -1.24 -17.19 9.88
CA ARG A 157 -1.65 -17.22 11.29
C ARG A 157 -0.78 -16.29 12.16
N ILE A 158 0.55 -16.35 11.98
CA ILE A 158 1.48 -15.46 12.69
C ILE A 158 1.18 -13.99 12.39
N ALA A 159 0.95 -13.65 11.12
CA ALA A 159 0.63 -12.29 10.74
C ALA A 159 -0.72 -11.82 11.34
N GLN A 160 -1.73 -12.69 11.41
CA GLN A 160 -3.00 -12.36 12.07
C GLN A 160 -2.83 -12.09 13.57
N GLU A 161 -1.97 -12.85 14.26
CA GLU A 161 -1.66 -12.66 15.67
C GLU A 161 -0.89 -11.35 15.95
N GLN A 162 -0.06 -10.91 14.98
CA GLN A 162 0.72 -9.67 15.06
C GLN A 162 -0.10 -8.41 14.72
N CYS A 163 -1.20 -8.57 13.99
CA CYS A 163 -2.06 -7.46 13.63
C CYS A 163 -3.01 -7.11 14.77
N GLY A 164 -3.13 -5.82 15.05
CA GLY A 164 -4.09 -5.29 16.03
C GLY A 164 -5.55 -5.44 15.59
N GLU A 165 -6.45 -5.11 16.49
CA GLU A 165 -7.89 -5.09 16.21
C GLU A 165 -8.21 -4.14 15.04
N GLY A 166 -9.12 -4.55 14.17
CA GLY A 166 -9.52 -3.78 12.99
C GLY A 166 -8.59 -3.91 11.77
N VAL A 167 -7.39 -4.50 11.90
CA VAL A 167 -6.50 -4.79 10.78
C VAL A 167 -6.90 -6.10 10.12
N THR A 168 -7.08 -6.06 8.80
CA THR A 168 -7.38 -7.27 8.02
C THR A 168 -6.15 -7.78 7.29
N VAL A 169 -6.01 -9.10 7.17
CA VAL A 169 -4.85 -9.76 6.56
C VAL A 169 -5.32 -10.73 5.47
N GLN A 170 -4.61 -10.79 4.37
CA GLN A 170 -4.80 -11.84 3.36
C GLN A 170 -3.50 -12.29 2.71
N VAL A 171 -3.50 -13.52 2.22
CA VAL A 171 -2.46 -14.08 1.38
C VAL A 171 -2.59 -13.53 -0.04
N PHE A 172 -1.47 -13.18 -0.67
CA PHE A 172 -1.46 -12.55 -1.99
C PHE A 172 -0.28 -12.99 -2.85
N SER A 173 -0.53 -13.18 -4.15
CA SER A 173 0.51 -13.33 -5.16
C SER A 173 0.09 -12.64 -6.46
N ALA A 174 0.94 -11.76 -6.95
CA ALA A 174 0.78 -11.15 -8.26
C ALA A 174 1.12 -12.15 -9.40
N HIS A 175 1.91 -13.19 -9.10
CA HIS A 175 2.40 -14.16 -10.08
C HIS A 175 1.31 -15.17 -10.49
N ASP A 176 0.73 -15.86 -9.51
CA ASP A 176 -0.31 -16.86 -9.73
C ASP A 176 -1.74 -16.33 -9.51
N ARG A 177 -1.86 -15.03 -9.25
CA ARG A 177 -3.13 -14.30 -9.05
C ARG A 177 -3.87 -14.66 -7.76
N THR A 178 -3.23 -15.38 -6.83
CA THR A 178 -3.82 -15.69 -5.52
C THR A 178 -4.22 -14.40 -4.79
N GLY A 179 -5.47 -14.32 -4.33
CA GLY A 179 -5.97 -13.21 -3.51
C GLY A 179 -6.23 -11.89 -4.24
N VAL A 180 -5.97 -11.79 -5.57
CA VAL A 180 -6.15 -10.53 -6.32
C VAL A 180 -7.60 -10.04 -6.28
N GLN A 181 -8.58 -10.90 -6.47
CA GLN A 181 -10.01 -10.53 -6.44
C GLN A 181 -10.44 -10.04 -5.04
N ALA A 182 -9.95 -10.68 -3.98
CA ALA A 182 -10.23 -10.26 -2.60
C ALA A 182 -9.62 -8.87 -2.31
N ALA A 183 -8.37 -8.64 -2.74
CA ALA A 183 -7.72 -7.34 -2.63
C ALA A 183 -8.45 -6.24 -3.41
N GLN A 184 -8.95 -6.55 -4.61
CA GLN A 184 -9.76 -5.62 -5.40
C GLN A 184 -11.05 -5.23 -4.68
N LYS A 185 -11.78 -6.22 -4.13
CA LYS A 185 -13.00 -5.96 -3.35
C LYS A 185 -12.69 -5.09 -2.14
N ARG A 186 -11.61 -5.38 -1.42
CA ARG A 186 -11.20 -4.59 -0.26
C ARG A 186 -10.85 -3.16 -0.62
N LEU A 187 -10.13 -2.94 -1.70
CA LEU A 187 -9.81 -1.60 -2.21
C LEU A 187 -11.09 -0.79 -2.52
N ILE A 188 -12.05 -1.42 -3.22
CA ILE A 188 -13.34 -0.78 -3.53
C ILE A 188 -14.10 -0.44 -2.24
N GLN A 189 -14.12 -1.31 -1.24
CA GLN A 189 -14.75 -1.05 0.05
C GLN A 189 -14.12 0.16 0.76
N MET A 190 -12.81 0.26 0.81
CA MET A 190 -12.10 1.40 1.40
C MET A 190 -12.39 2.71 0.66
N LEU A 191 -12.51 2.66 -0.67
CA LEU A 191 -12.85 3.82 -1.50
C LEU A 191 -14.35 4.20 -1.44
N ALA A 192 -15.22 3.30 -1.02
CA ALA A 192 -16.66 3.54 -0.89
C ALA A 192 -17.05 4.00 0.53
N SER A 193 -16.24 3.69 1.57
CA SER A 193 -16.56 4.01 2.95
C SER A 193 -16.64 5.52 3.16
N SER A 194 -17.82 6.05 3.45
CA SER A 194 -17.96 7.35 4.09
C SER A 194 -17.32 7.26 5.48
N SER A 195 -16.43 8.18 5.85
CA SER A 195 -16.08 8.36 7.25
C SER A 195 -17.39 8.59 8.01
N SER A 196 -17.83 7.60 8.79
CA SER A 196 -18.86 7.82 9.79
C SER A 196 -18.23 8.73 10.84
N SER A 197 -18.43 10.04 10.66
CA SER A 197 -18.24 11.02 11.73
C SER A 197 -19.31 10.70 12.78
N SER A 198 -18.88 10.17 13.90
CA SER A 198 -19.64 10.12 15.14
C SER A 198 -18.92 10.96 16.16
#